data_677c7ebc2c94c3303183f00861704de5
#
_entry.id   677c7ebc2c94c3303183f00861704de5
#
_cell.length_a   1.000
_cell.length_b   1.000
_cell.length_c   1.000
_cell.angle_alpha   90.00
_cell.angle_beta   90.00
_cell.angle_gamma   90.00
#
_symmetry.space_group_name_H-M   'P 1'
#
loop_
_entity.id
_entity.type
_entity.pdbx_description
1 polymer ?
#
loop_
_entity_poly.entity_id
_entity_poly.type
_entity_poly.pdbx_seq_one_letter_code
_entity_poly.pdbx_strand_id
1 'polypeptide(L)'
;MKPQDQFAIVEREIISCRKCPRLVTYLENVARVKRRAYRDWTYWGRPVPAFGDPQARLVIIGLAPGAHGANRTGRMFTGDRSGDFLYEQLYRAGFANQPHSKNVEDGLHLKNALISAAIRCAPPDNKPLPEEIRNCLPYLERELELTRPRAILVLGGIALNTYLDLLKRQGAIASRAAFPFSHGAEFVLPGELPRLFAAYHPSQQNTQTGRLTPAMFASVLRKIKQFLVKEN
;
A
#
# COMPACT_ATOMS: atom_id res chain seq x y z
N MET A 1 3.34 1.81 -26.52
CA MET A 1 2.34 1.21 -25.60
C MET A 1 1.93 2.27 -24.61
N LYS A 2 0.64 2.44 -24.34
CA LYS A 2 0.16 3.46 -23.39
C LYS A 2 0.58 3.11 -21.97
N PRO A 3 0.80 4.08 -21.05
CA PRO A 3 1.18 3.79 -19.66
C PRO A 3 0.19 2.85 -18.93
N GLN A 4 -1.10 2.98 -19.22
CA GLN A 4 -2.14 2.10 -18.67
C GLN A 4 -1.98 0.64 -19.09
N ASP A 5 -1.57 0.38 -20.34
CA ASP A 5 -1.31 -0.99 -20.83
C ASP A 5 -0.10 -1.60 -20.13
N GLN A 6 0.95 -0.79 -19.89
CA GLN A 6 2.14 -1.21 -19.15
C GLN A 6 1.80 -1.53 -17.68
N PHE A 7 0.95 -0.72 -17.05
CA PHE A 7 0.50 -0.95 -15.69
C PHE A 7 -0.26 -2.29 -15.58
N ALA A 8 -1.18 -2.57 -16.51
CA ALA A 8 -1.90 -3.83 -16.57
C ALA A 8 -0.98 -5.06 -16.80
N ILE A 9 0.18 -4.89 -17.46
CA ILE A 9 1.18 -5.96 -17.56
C ILE A 9 1.81 -6.22 -16.19
N VAL A 10 2.21 -5.16 -15.46
CA VAL A 10 2.78 -5.30 -14.10
C VAL A 10 1.79 -5.99 -13.17
N GLU A 11 0.51 -5.64 -13.22
CA GLU A 11 -0.54 -6.30 -12.42
C GLU A 11 -0.63 -7.79 -12.71
N ARG A 12 -0.65 -8.20 -13.98
CA ARG A 12 -0.68 -9.63 -14.37
C ARG A 12 0.56 -10.38 -13.88
N GLU A 13 1.75 -9.78 -13.99
CA GLU A 13 2.99 -10.37 -13.50
C GLU A 13 2.95 -10.52 -11.97
N ILE A 14 2.41 -9.54 -11.23
CA ILE A 14 2.23 -9.62 -9.79
C ILE A 14 1.30 -10.79 -9.44
N ILE A 15 0.12 -10.85 -10.06
CA ILE A 15 -0.90 -11.87 -9.77
C ILE A 15 -0.36 -13.30 -10.01
N SER A 16 0.49 -13.48 -11.03
CA SER A 16 1.10 -14.77 -11.36
C SER A 16 2.42 -15.05 -10.64
N CYS A 17 2.93 -14.12 -9.83
CA CYS A 17 4.23 -14.24 -9.19
C CYS A 17 4.29 -15.39 -8.17
N ARG A 18 5.35 -16.19 -8.23
CA ARG A 18 5.62 -17.29 -7.30
C ARG A 18 7.08 -17.29 -6.76
N LYS A 19 7.75 -16.11 -6.75
CA LYS A 19 9.17 -15.98 -6.38
C LYS A 19 9.48 -16.32 -4.91
N CYS A 20 8.48 -16.31 -4.02
CA CYS A 20 8.64 -16.52 -2.58
C CYS A 20 7.84 -17.76 -2.15
N PRO A 21 8.41 -18.99 -2.19
CA PRO A 21 7.68 -20.24 -1.89
C PRO A 21 6.96 -20.22 -0.54
N ARG A 22 7.63 -19.70 0.51
CA ARG A 22 7.02 -19.57 1.85
C ARG A 22 5.74 -18.75 1.83
N LEU A 23 5.74 -17.60 1.16
CA LEU A 23 4.56 -16.73 1.08
C LEU A 23 3.47 -17.35 0.20
N VAL A 24 3.83 -17.94 -0.93
CA VAL A 24 2.88 -18.62 -1.81
C VAL A 24 2.19 -19.76 -1.08
N THR A 25 2.94 -20.63 -0.43
CA THR A 25 2.38 -21.71 0.37
C THR A 25 1.45 -21.18 1.48
N TYR A 26 1.87 -20.12 2.16
CA TYR A 26 1.06 -19.54 3.23
C TYR A 26 -0.25 -18.95 2.73
N LEU A 27 -0.23 -18.10 1.69
CA LEU A 27 -1.44 -17.46 1.17
C LEU A 27 -2.44 -18.47 0.58
N GLU A 28 -1.96 -19.52 -0.09
CA GLU A 28 -2.77 -20.62 -0.62
C GLU A 28 -3.38 -21.45 0.51
N ASN A 29 -2.58 -21.77 1.55
CA ASN A 29 -3.08 -22.48 2.73
C ASN A 29 -4.17 -21.67 3.47
N VAL A 30 -3.96 -20.37 3.67
CA VAL A 30 -4.98 -19.48 4.25
C VAL A 30 -6.25 -19.48 3.41
N ALA A 31 -6.13 -19.46 2.09
CA ALA A 31 -7.28 -19.51 1.18
C ALA A 31 -8.03 -20.85 1.22
N ARG A 32 -7.32 -21.95 1.45
CA ARG A 32 -7.89 -23.32 1.57
C ARG A 32 -8.56 -23.54 2.93
N VAL A 33 -7.86 -23.21 4.02
CA VAL A 33 -8.34 -23.47 5.40
C VAL A 33 -9.41 -22.47 5.80
N LYS A 34 -9.25 -21.21 5.37
CA LYS A 34 -10.13 -20.08 5.66
C LYS A 34 -10.29 -19.78 7.16
N ARG A 35 -10.86 -18.67 7.49
CA ARG A 35 -11.33 -18.33 8.85
C ARG A 35 -12.82 -18.71 8.95
N ARG A 36 -13.28 -19.19 10.10
CA ARG A 36 -14.69 -19.60 10.33
C ARG A 36 -15.69 -18.53 9.85
N ALA A 37 -15.43 -17.25 10.14
CA ALA A 37 -16.29 -16.14 9.73
C ALA A 37 -16.38 -15.91 8.20
N TYR A 38 -15.49 -16.52 7.43
CA TYR A 38 -15.40 -16.33 5.98
C TYR A 38 -15.37 -17.67 5.22
N ARG A 39 -15.90 -18.75 5.82
CA ARG A 39 -15.88 -20.11 5.22
C ARG A 39 -16.58 -20.17 3.85
N ASP A 40 -17.62 -19.36 3.68
CA ASP A 40 -18.43 -19.33 2.47
C ASP A 40 -17.86 -18.40 1.37
N TRP A 41 -16.78 -17.69 1.66
CA TRP A 41 -16.09 -16.83 0.70
C TRP A 41 -15.18 -17.63 -0.20
N THR A 42 -15.14 -17.29 -1.49
CA THR A 42 -14.03 -17.68 -2.36
C THR A 42 -12.88 -16.71 -2.14
N TYR A 43 -11.77 -17.19 -1.55
CA TYR A 43 -10.60 -16.37 -1.33
C TYR A 43 -9.85 -16.15 -2.64
N TRP A 44 -9.32 -14.96 -2.82
CA TRP A 44 -8.41 -14.63 -3.91
C TRP A 44 -7.16 -15.54 -3.89
N GLY A 45 -6.47 -15.67 -2.77
CA GLY A 45 -5.37 -16.61 -2.52
C GLY A 45 -4.18 -16.48 -3.46
N ARG A 46 -3.92 -15.30 -3.99
CA ARG A 46 -2.84 -14.96 -4.93
C ARG A 46 -2.16 -13.65 -4.51
N PRO A 47 -0.99 -13.31 -5.06
CA PRO A 47 -0.42 -11.97 -4.89
C PRO A 47 -1.43 -10.88 -5.28
N VAL A 48 -1.48 -9.82 -4.49
CA VAL A 48 -2.46 -8.74 -4.65
C VAL A 48 -1.81 -7.58 -5.41
N PRO A 49 -2.37 -7.13 -6.55
CA PRO A 49 -1.86 -5.99 -7.30
C PRO A 49 -2.14 -4.67 -6.59
N ALA A 50 -1.59 -3.57 -7.09
CA ALA A 50 -1.96 -2.24 -6.65
C ALA A 50 -3.43 -1.95 -6.95
N PHE A 51 -4.01 -0.96 -6.25
CA PHE A 51 -5.40 -0.56 -6.45
C PHE A 51 -5.52 0.95 -6.54
N GLY A 52 -6.19 1.44 -7.56
CA GLY A 52 -6.50 2.84 -7.75
C GLY A 52 -6.16 3.37 -9.14
N ASP A 53 -5.80 4.66 -9.21
CA ASP A 53 -5.52 5.36 -10.45
C ASP A 53 -4.05 5.19 -10.86
N PRO A 54 -3.75 4.56 -12.01
CA PRO A 54 -2.36 4.45 -12.51
C PRO A 54 -1.69 5.80 -12.81
N GLN A 55 -2.45 6.88 -12.93
CA GLN A 55 -1.95 8.25 -13.15
C GLN A 55 -2.02 9.09 -11.87
N ALA A 56 -2.13 8.46 -10.72
CA ALA A 56 -2.28 9.13 -9.44
C ALA A 56 -1.08 10.02 -9.09
N ARG A 57 -1.37 11.19 -8.55
CA ARG A 57 -0.32 12.05 -7.96
C ARG A 57 0.05 11.64 -6.53
N LEU A 58 -0.76 10.82 -5.86
CA LEU A 58 -0.49 10.24 -4.54
C LEU A 58 -0.35 8.73 -4.66
N VAL A 59 0.79 8.18 -4.25
CA VAL A 59 0.94 6.73 -4.03
C VAL A 59 1.04 6.45 -2.54
N ILE A 60 0.20 5.52 -2.06
CA ILE A 60 0.17 5.06 -0.67
C ILE A 60 0.83 3.68 -0.61
N ILE A 61 1.87 3.53 0.19
CA ILE A 61 2.62 2.28 0.31
C ILE A 61 2.37 1.65 1.68
N GLY A 62 1.69 0.50 1.70
CA GLY A 62 1.51 -0.33 2.88
C GLY A 62 2.61 -1.36 3.05
N LEU A 63 2.47 -2.22 4.07
CA LEU A 63 3.39 -3.34 4.30
C LEU A 63 3.08 -4.51 3.36
N ALA A 64 1.88 -5.07 3.47
CA ALA A 64 1.49 -6.34 2.87
C ALA A 64 -0.03 -6.52 2.87
N PRO A 65 -0.57 -7.42 2.03
CA PRO A 65 -1.95 -7.91 2.15
C PRO A 65 -2.20 -8.57 3.51
N GLY A 66 -3.34 -8.26 4.13
CA GLY A 66 -3.81 -8.99 5.29
C GLY A 66 -4.29 -10.40 4.90
N ALA A 67 -3.96 -11.43 5.70
CA ALA A 67 -4.28 -12.83 5.41
C ALA A 67 -5.79 -13.09 5.19
N HIS A 68 -6.65 -12.43 5.95
CA HIS A 68 -8.12 -12.54 5.83
C HIS A 68 -8.79 -11.25 5.32
N GLY A 69 -7.98 -10.22 4.95
CA GLY A 69 -8.37 -8.99 4.28
C GLY A 69 -8.08 -9.08 2.78
N ALA A 70 -7.03 -8.42 2.32
CA ALA A 70 -6.67 -8.35 0.91
C ALA A 70 -6.33 -9.71 0.27
N ASN A 71 -5.74 -10.67 1.02
CA ASN A 71 -5.55 -12.04 0.50
C ASN A 71 -6.88 -12.78 0.28
N ARG A 72 -7.95 -12.39 1.00
CA ARG A 72 -9.29 -12.92 0.77
C ARG A 72 -9.98 -12.23 -0.41
N THR A 73 -9.87 -10.92 -0.51
CA THR A 73 -10.68 -10.11 -1.43
C THR A 73 -10.00 -9.82 -2.77
N GLY A 74 -8.67 -9.92 -2.87
CA GLY A 74 -7.90 -9.57 -4.07
C GLY A 74 -7.64 -8.06 -4.23
N ARG A 75 -8.05 -7.20 -3.28
CA ARG A 75 -7.84 -5.76 -3.33
C ARG A 75 -7.16 -5.24 -2.08
N MET A 76 -6.15 -4.36 -2.24
CA MET A 76 -5.40 -3.77 -1.13
C MET A 76 -6.32 -3.11 -0.09
N PHE A 77 -6.03 -3.32 1.20
CA PHE A 77 -6.80 -2.78 2.33
C PHE A 77 -8.31 -3.05 2.27
N THR A 78 -8.73 -4.19 1.71
CA THR A 78 -10.16 -4.51 1.56
C THR A 78 -10.56 -5.69 2.44
N GLY A 79 -11.66 -5.52 3.17
CA GLY A 79 -12.29 -6.59 3.95
C GLY A 79 -11.66 -6.84 5.31
N ASP A 80 -10.95 -5.87 5.87
CA ASP A 80 -10.47 -5.86 7.25
C ASP A 80 -10.55 -4.45 7.86
N ARG A 81 -10.35 -4.36 9.18
CA ARG A 81 -10.47 -3.09 9.92
C ARG A 81 -9.45 -2.03 9.52
N SER A 82 -8.28 -2.44 9.03
CA SER A 82 -7.28 -1.49 8.51
C SER A 82 -7.80 -0.79 7.26
N GLY A 83 -8.49 -1.54 6.41
CA GLY A 83 -9.15 -1.03 5.23
C GLY A 83 -10.33 -0.13 5.56
N ASP A 84 -11.18 -0.53 6.51
CA ASP A 84 -12.32 0.29 6.96
C ASP A 84 -11.83 1.68 7.41
N PHE A 85 -10.79 1.73 8.25
CA PHE A 85 -10.19 2.98 8.69
C PHE A 85 -9.61 3.78 7.51
N LEU A 86 -8.78 3.15 6.66
CA LEU A 86 -8.07 3.84 5.59
C LEU A 86 -9.05 4.45 4.58
N TYR A 87 -10.00 3.68 4.09
CA TYR A 87 -10.93 4.16 3.06
C TYR A 87 -11.90 5.21 3.59
N GLU A 88 -12.33 5.13 4.85
CA GLU A 88 -13.10 6.20 5.48
C GLU A 88 -12.32 7.52 5.48
N GLN A 89 -11.04 7.50 5.84
CA GLN A 89 -10.21 8.71 5.85
C GLN A 89 -9.91 9.22 4.43
N LEU A 90 -9.66 8.32 3.46
CA LEU A 90 -9.47 8.69 2.06
C LEU A 90 -10.74 9.32 1.46
N TYR A 91 -11.93 8.79 1.77
CA TYR A 91 -13.20 9.35 1.36
C TYR A 91 -13.39 10.77 1.91
N ARG A 92 -13.18 10.97 3.20
CA ARG A 92 -13.27 12.30 3.85
C ARG A 92 -12.28 13.31 3.27
N ALA A 93 -11.11 12.84 2.82
CA ALA A 93 -10.11 13.67 2.16
C ALA A 93 -10.37 13.90 0.66
N GLY A 94 -11.34 13.19 0.05
CA GLY A 94 -11.70 13.30 -1.36
C GLY A 94 -10.86 12.44 -2.30
N PHE A 95 -10.10 11.47 -1.77
CA PHE A 95 -9.31 10.48 -2.54
C PHE A 95 -10.07 9.19 -2.85
N ALA A 96 -11.27 8.99 -2.33
CA ALA A 96 -12.13 7.85 -2.63
C ALA A 96 -13.57 8.33 -2.87
N ASN A 97 -14.36 7.55 -3.65
CA ASN A 97 -15.76 7.86 -3.93
C ASN A 97 -16.72 7.40 -2.84
N GLN A 98 -16.28 6.50 -1.96
CA GLN A 98 -17.08 5.94 -0.86
C GLN A 98 -16.18 5.59 0.35
N PRO A 99 -16.74 5.53 1.58
CA PRO A 99 -15.97 5.22 2.79
C PRO A 99 -15.78 3.72 3.05
N HIS A 100 -16.43 2.85 2.28
CA HIS A 100 -16.46 1.40 2.53
C HIS A 100 -15.66 0.63 1.50
N SER A 101 -15.04 -0.49 1.96
CA SER A 101 -14.28 -1.41 1.11
C SER A 101 -14.55 -2.85 1.54
N LYS A 102 -15.50 -3.51 0.90
CA LYS A 102 -15.98 -4.85 1.26
C LYS A 102 -15.44 -5.95 0.37
N ASN A 103 -15.48 -5.75 -0.96
CA ASN A 103 -15.03 -6.68 -1.99
C ASN A 103 -14.66 -5.92 -3.27
N VAL A 104 -14.20 -6.61 -4.30
CA VAL A 104 -13.76 -5.98 -5.57
C VAL A 104 -14.89 -5.40 -6.40
N GLU A 105 -16.14 -5.81 -6.16
CA GLU A 105 -17.34 -5.41 -6.92
C GLU A 105 -18.17 -4.34 -6.20
N ASP A 106 -17.69 -3.79 -5.09
CA ASP A 106 -18.43 -2.85 -4.24
C ASP A 106 -18.52 -1.41 -4.79
N GLY A 107 -17.99 -1.17 -6.00
CA GLY A 107 -18.03 0.15 -6.65
C GLY A 107 -17.01 1.17 -6.10
N LEU A 108 -16.08 0.75 -5.25
CA LEU A 108 -15.04 1.65 -4.74
C LEU A 108 -14.06 2.04 -5.85
N HIS A 109 -13.86 3.35 -6.00
CA HIS A 109 -12.84 3.95 -6.86
C HIS A 109 -12.00 4.96 -6.09
N LEU A 110 -10.69 4.96 -6.35
CA LEU A 110 -9.80 6.02 -5.87
C LEU A 110 -9.71 7.16 -6.89
N LYS A 111 -9.58 8.38 -6.38
CA LYS A 111 -9.43 9.60 -7.17
C LYS A 111 -8.03 10.16 -6.93
N ASN A 112 -7.22 10.21 -7.99
CA ASN A 112 -5.85 10.75 -7.91
C ASN A 112 -5.01 10.09 -6.80
N ALA A 113 -5.29 8.82 -6.49
CA ALA A 113 -4.58 8.02 -5.50
C ALA A 113 -4.42 6.57 -5.98
N LEU A 114 -3.27 5.97 -5.65
CA LEU A 114 -2.94 4.57 -5.89
C LEU A 114 -2.44 3.95 -4.59
N ILE A 115 -2.92 2.76 -4.24
CA ILE A 115 -2.46 1.99 -3.09
C ILE A 115 -1.62 0.82 -3.55
N SER A 116 -0.41 0.75 -3.05
CA SER A 116 0.58 -0.29 -3.27
C SER A 116 1.10 -0.85 -1.94
N ALA A 117 2.00 -1.81 -1.96
CA ALA A 117 2.59 -2.38 -0.76
C ALA A 117 4.06 -2.81 -0.98
N ALA A 118 4.83 -2.91 0.11
CA ALA A 118 6.20 -3.41 0.09
C ALA A 118 6.30 -4.84 -0.44
N ILE A 119 5.32 -5.68 -0.09
CA ILE A 119 5.16 -7.03 -0.64
C ILE A 119 3.70 -7.30 -1.06
N ARG A 120 3.53 -8.23 -2.01
CA ARG A 120 2.24 -8.52 -2.65
C ARG A 120 1.50 -9.72 -2.07
N CYS A 121 2.16 -10.49 -1.23
CA CYS A 121 1.63 -11.69 -0.58
C CYS A 121 1.48 -11.45 0.92
N ALA A 122 0.45 -12.04 1.54
CA ALA A 122 0.30 -12.02 2.99
C ALA A 122 1.44 -12.82 3.64
N PRO A 123 2.25 -12.23 4.53
CA PRO A 123 3.26 -12.98 5.26
C PRO A 123 2.68 -13.55 6.56
N PRO A 124 3.17 -14.70 7.05
CA PRO A 124 2.85 -15.18 8.40
C PRO A 124 3.13 -14.08 9.44
N ASP A 125 2.19 -13.89 10.38
CA ASP A 125 2.28 -12.93 11.49
C ASP A 125 2.56 -11.45 11.04
N ASN A 126 2.27 -11.11 9.79
CA ASN A 126 2.62 -9.83 9.18
C ASN A 126 4.14 -9.54 9.20
N LYS A 127 4.97 -10.58 9.19
CA LYS A 127 6.44 -10.51 9.24
C LYS A 127 7.06 -11.04 7.95
N PRO A 128 7.29 -10.19 6.94
CA PRO A 128 8.03 -10.59 5.76
C PRO A 128 9.51 -10.79 6.07
N LEU A 129 10.16 -11.68 5.35
CA LEU A 129 11.60 -11.82 5.37
C LEU A 129 12.25 -10.76 4.47
N PRO A 130 13.50 -10.33 4.77
CA PRO A 130 14.21 -9.35 3.95
C PRO A 130 14.32 -9.75 2.48
N GLU A 131 14.51 -11.03 2.18
CA GLU A 131 14.55 -11.55 0.81
C GLU A 131 13.22 -11.42 0.08
N GLU A 132 12.10 -11.60 0.78
CA GLU A 132 10.75 -11.46 0.21
C GLU A 132 10.47 -10.01 -0.17
N ILE A 133 10.92 -9.05 0.66
CA ILE A 133 10.86 -7.63 0.33
C ILE A 133 11.72 -7.35 -0.91
N ARG A 134 12.96 -7.87 -0.98
CA ARG A 134 13.83 -7.69 -2.15
C ARG A 134 13.23 -8.26 -3.43
N ASN A 135 12.59 -9.43 -3.36
CA ASN A 135 11.93 -10.07 -4.50
C ASN A 135 10.72 -9.29 -5.02
N CYS A 136 10.01 -8.57 -4.13
CA CYS A 136 8.86 -7.73 -4.48
C CYS A 136 9.23 -6.32 -4.93
N LEU A 137 10.38 -5.81 -4.52
CA LEU A 137 10.81 -4.42 -4.76
C LEU A 137 10.77 -3.99 -6.24
N PRO A 138 11.13 -4.84 -7.23
CA PRO A 138 11.03 -4.48 -8.65
C PRO A 138 9.61 -4.16 -9.13
N TYR A 139 8.57 -4.74 -8.51
CA TYR A 139 7.19 -4.41 -8.84
C TYR A 139 6.81 -3.01 -8.34
N LEU A 140 7.19 -2.68 -7.10
CA LEU A 140 6.98 -1.34 -6.55
C LEU A 140 7.73 -0.29 -7.39
N GLU A 141 8.97 -0.55 -7.77
CA GLU A 141 9.78 0.31 -8.62
C GLU A 141 9.07 0.63 -9.94
N ARG A 142 8.64 -0.41 -10.68
CA ARG A 142 7.92 -0.26 -11.96
C ARG A 142 6.60 0.50 -11.81
N GLU A 143 5.84 0.25 -10.74
CA GLU A 143 4.61 1.00 -10.47
C GLU A 143 4.88 2.48 -10.26
N LEU A 144 5.93 2.83 -9.50
CA LEU A 144 6.31 4.23 -9.27
C LEU A 144 6.82 4.92 -10.54
N GLU A 145 7.60 4.21 -11.37
CA GLU A 145 8.07 4.71 -12.67
C GLU A 145 6.92 5.00 -13.64
N LEU A 146 5.89 4.14 -13.66
CA LEU A 146 4.72 4.30 -14.52
C LEU A 146 3.77 5.39 -14.00
N THR A 147 3.56 5.44 -12.68
CA THR A 147 2.63 6.39 -12.05
C THR A 147 3.21 7.79 -11.95
N ARG A 148 4.54 7.94 -11.71
CA ARG A 148 5.23 9.22 -11.50
C ARG A 148 4.54 10.13 -10.49
N PRO A 149 4.32 9.65 -9.26
CA PRO A 149 3.58 10.42 -8.27
C PRO A 149 4.32 11.69 -7.84
N ARG A 150 3.58 12.69 -7.35
CA ARG A 150 4.14 13.89 -6.72
C ARG A 150 4.31 13.72 -5.20
N ALA A 151 3.53 12.82 -4.61
CA ALA A 151 3.57 12.52 -3.18
C ALA A 151 3.56 11.01 -2.93
N ILE A 152 4.34 10.58 -1.95
CA ILE A 152 4.33 9.22 -1.40
C ILE A 152 3.87 9.30 0.05
N LEU A 153 2.88 8.48 0.42
CA LEU A 153 2.50 8.24 1.81
C LEU A 153 2.89 6.82 2.21
N VAL A 154 3.83 6.66 3.13
CA VAL A 154 4.19 5.35 3.68
C VAL A 154 3.43 5.07 4.97
N LEU A 155 2.85 3.87 5.08
CA LEU A 155 2.10 3.41 6.24
C LEU A 155 2.94 2.45 7.09
N GLY A 156 3.66 3.01 8.08
CA GLY A 156 4.51 2.28 9.01
C GLY A 156 6.00 2.23 8.61
N GLY A 157 6.85 1.89 9.58
CA GLY A 157 8.31 1.95 9.43
C GLY A 157 8.87 0.97 8.38
N ILE A 158 8.26 -0.22 8.21
CA ILE A 158 8.73 -1.18 7.19
C ILE A 158 8.46 -0.64 5.78
N ALA A 159 7.29 -0.04 5.54
CA ALA A 159 6.98 0.57 4.25
C ALA A 159 7.93 1.75 3.96
N LEU A 160 8.23 2.60 4.97
CA LEU A 160 9.23 3.65 4.84
C LEU A 160 10.59 3.09 4.46
N ASN A 161 11.08 2.12 5.22
CA ASN A 161 12.40 1.52 4.97
C ASN A 161 12.47 0.88 3.58
N THR A 162 11.41 0.19 3.13
CA THR A 162 11.36 -0.40 1.80
C THR A 162 11.45 0.65 0.70
N TYR A 163 10.72 1.76 0.83
CA TYR A 163 10.81 2.85 -0.15
C TYR A 163 12.19 3.53 -0.12
N LEU A 164 12.76 3.79 1.05
CA LEU A 164 14.10 4.36 1.17
C LEU A 164 15.21 3.41 0.67
N ASP A 165 15.04 2.09 0.84
CA ASP A 165 15.97 1.09 0.28
C ASP A 165 15.92 1.08 -1.26
N LEU A 166 14.75 1.29 -1.85
CA LEU A 166 14.62 1.49 -3.29
C LEU A 166 15.42 2.72 -3.74
N LEU A 167 15.19 3.87 -3.11
CA LEU A 167 15.90 5.11 -3.46
C LEU A 167 17.42 5.01 -3.26
N LYS A 168 17.85 4.33 -2.20
CA LYS A 168 19.28 4.07 -1.95
C LYS A 168 19.88 3.17 -3.04
N ARG A 169 19.19 2.12 -3.44
CA ARG A 169 19.62 1.24 -4.53
C ARG A 169 19.75 1.98 -5.86
N GLN A 170 18.88 2.95 -6.12
CA GLN A 170 18.93 3.82 -7.30
C GLN A 170 19.98 4.93 -7.19
N GLY A 171 20.69 5.05 -6.06
CA GLY A 171 21.68 6.13 -5.83
C GLY A 171 21.03 7.50 -5.55
N ALA A 172 19.71 7.56 -5.41
CA ALA A 172 18.98 8.81 -5.22
C ALA A 172 19.12 9.39 -3.79
N ILE A 173 19.44 8.55 -2.81
CA ILE A 173 19.79 8.94 -1.43
C ILE A 173 21.02 8.17 -0.94
N ALA A 174 21.87 8.83 -0.12
CA ALA A 174 23.06 8.20 0.45
C ALA A 174 22.71 7.27 1.62
N SER A 175 21.76 7.65 2.47
CA SER A 175 21.43 6.95 3.71
C SER A 175 19.97 7.13 4.10
N ARG A 176 19.37 6.07 4.72
CA ARG A 176 18.04 6.12 5.32
C ARG A 176 18.01 6.90 6.64
N ALA A 177 19.16 7.07 7.30
CA ALA A 177 19.26 7.70 8.62
C ALA A 177 18.75 9.15 8.63
N ALA A 178 18.81 9.84 7.48
CA ALA A 178 18.27 11.19 7.32
C ALA A 178 16.73 11.26 7.37
N PHE A 179 16.03 10.11 7.32
CA PHE A 179 14.58 10.02 7.20
C PHE A 179 13.98 9.13 8.31
N PRO A 180 14.09 9.52 9.60
CA PRO A 180 13.59 8.71 10.70
C PRO A 180 12.06 8.61 10.67
N PHE A 181 11.53 7.41 10.94
CA PHE A 181 10.09 7.21 10.97
C PHE A 181 9.44 7.91 12.18
N SER A 182 8.50 8.79 11.92
CA SER A 182 7.54 9.28 12.89
C SER A 182 6.18 9.53 12.22
N HIS A 183 5.10 9.46 12.99
CA HIS A 183 3.78 9.81 12.47
C HIS A 183 3.70 11.30 12.12
N GLY A 184 3.22 11.60 10.91
CA GLY A 184 3.11 12.97 10.41
C GLY A 184 4.41 13.58 9.92
N ALA A 185 5.51 12.79 9.87
CA ALA A 185 6.75 13.23 9.25
C ALA A 185 6.53 13.55 7.77
N GLU A 186 7.22 14.60 7.31
CA GLU A 186 7.26 15.07 5.93
C GLU A 186 8.71 15.31 5.55
N PHE A 187 9.14 14.76 4.40
CA PHE A 187 10.50 14.90 3.92
C PHE A 187 10.54 15.42 2.49
N VAL A 188 11.41 16.39 2.25
CA VAL A 188 11.84 16.80 0.93
C VAL A 188 12.97 15.88 0.52
N LEU A 189 12.76 15.09 -0.51
CA LEU A 189 13.78 14.21 -1.07
C LEU A 189 14.63 14.96 -2.11
N PRO A 190 15.87 14.51 -2.41
CA PRO A 190 16.73 15.15 -3.41
C PRO A 190 16.12 15.14 -4.82
N GLY A 191 16.48 16.14 -5.63
CA GLY A 191 16.08 16.23 -7.04
C GLY A 191 14.56 16.38 -7.22
N GLU A 192 14.01 15.71 -8.23
CA GLU A 192 12.59 15.73 -8.57
C GLU A 192 11.80 14.57 -7.94
N LEU A 193 12.35 13.95 -6.90
CA LEU A 193 11.66 12.87 -6.19
C LEU A 193 10.38 13.40 -5.51
N PRO A 194 9.35 12.54 -5.39
CA PRO A 194 8.09 12.92 -4.77
C PRO A 194 8.28 13.31 -3.30
N ARG A 195 7.44 14.23 -2.80
CA ARG A 195 7.38 14.55 -1.37
C ARG A 195 6.99 13.31 -0.58
N LEU A 196 7.77 12.98 0.44
CA LEU A 196 7.56 11.78 1.25
C LEU A 196 6.84 12.13 2.56
N PHE A 197 5.72 11.47 2.81
CA PHE A 197 4.94 11.56 4.05
C PHE A 197 4.92 10.21 4.75
N ALA A 198 4.92 10.22 6.09
CA ALA A 198 4.85 9.00 6.88
C ALA A 198 3.69 9.05 7.89
N ALA A 199 2.97 7.94 8.01
CA ALA A 199 1.92 7.77 9.01
C ALA A 199 2.04 6.41 9.71
N TYR A 200 1.52 6.30 10.94
CA TYR A 200 1.32 4.99 11.55
C TYR A 200 0.41 4.14 10.67
N HIS A 201 0.73 2.85 10.57
CA HIS A 201 -0.13 1.90 9.88
C HIS A 201 -1.51 1.84 10.57
N PRO A 202 -2.63 1.86 9.82
CA PRO A 202 -3.98 1.81 10.39
C PRO A 202 -4.36 0.39 10.87
N SER A 203 -3.42 -0.31 11.50
CA SER A 203 -3.66 -1.63 12.09
C SER A 203 -4.63 -1.51 13.26
N GLN A 204 -5.37 -2.59 13.49
CA GLN A 204 -6.28 -2.71 14.63
C GLN A 204 -5.58 -2.38 15.95
N GLN A 205 -4.33 -2.83 16.12
CA GLN A 205 -3.52 -2.50 17.29
C GLN A 205 -3.35 -0.98 17.47
N ASN A 206 -2.97 -0.26 16.42
CA ASN A 206 -2.73 1.19 16.52
C ASN A 206 -4.04 1.98 16.71
N THR A 207 -5.12 1.56 16.07
CA THR A 207 -6.40 2.28 16.15
C THR A 207 -7.14 2.02 17.46
N GLN A 208 -7.11 0.79 17.99
CA GLN A 208 -7.77 0.45 19.26
C GLN A 208 -7.03 0.98 20.49
N THR A 209 -5.70 1.10 20.42
CA THR A 209 -4.90 1.67 21.53
C THR A 209 -4.85 3.20 21.52
N GLY A 210 -5.48 3.85 20.52
CA GLY A 210 -5.42 5.30 20.36
C GLY A 210 -4.07 5.83 19.85
N ARG A 211 -3.12 4.94 19.53
CA ARG A 211 -1.82 5.34 18.93
C ARG A 211 -2.01 6.02 17.57
N LEU A 212 -3.05 5.64 16.83
CA LEU A 212 -3.50 6.31 15.62
C LEU A 212 -4.99 6.64 15.74
N THR A 213 -5.31 7.93 15.71
CA THR A 213 -6.69 8.41 15.70
C THR A 213 -7.10 8.91 14.30
N PRO A 214 -8.41 8.97 13.99
CA PRO A 214 -8.90 9.58 12.75
C PRO A 214 -8.39 11.01 12.54
N ALA A 215 -8.36 11.82 13.59
CA ALA A 215 -7.87 13.21 13.54
C ALA A 215 -6.38 13.30 13.16
N MET A 216 -5.55 12.42 13.73
CA MET A 216 -4.12 12.35 13.40
C MET A 216 -3.92 11.99 11.93
N PHE A 217 -4.64 10.98 11.42
CA PHE A 217 -4.50 10.55 10.02
C PHE A 217 -5.05 11.62 9.06
N ALA A 218 -6.20 12.22 9.38
CA ALA A 218 -6.78 13.32 8.61
C ALA A 218 -5.82 14.52 8.49
N SER A 219 -5.03 14.81 9.54
CA SER A 219 -4.02 15.87 9.50
C SER A 219 -2.94 15.58 8.45
N VAL A 220 -2.46 14.33 8.35
CA VAL A 220 -1.49 13.92 7.31
C VAL A 220 -2.09 14.07 5.91
N LEU A 221 -3.31 13.56 5.69
CA LEU A 221 -3.98 13.68 4.39
C LEU A 221 -4.23 15.14 3.99
N ARG A 222 -4.52 16.03 4.96
CA ARG A 222 -4.66 17.47 4.71
C ARG A 222 -3.35 18.08 4.22
N LYS A 223 -2.22 17.79 4.84
CA LYS A 223 -0.89 18.24 4.40
C LYS A 223 -0.60 17.78 2.96
N ILE A 224 -0.85 16.51 2.66
CA ILE A 224 -0.69 15.94 1.31
C ILE A 224 -1.57 16.70 0.31
N LYS A 225 -2.83 16.91 0.63
CA LYS A 225 -3.76 17.63 -0.26
C LYS A 225 -3.32 19.08 -0.51
N GLN A 226 -2.88 19.78 0.53
CA GLN A 226 -2.35 21.14 0.41
C GLN A 226 -1.10 21.20 -0.48
N PHE A 227 -0.20 20.21 -0.32
CA PHE A 227 0.98 20.08 -1.18
C PHE A 227 0.57 19.85 -2.65
N LEU A 228 -0.30 18.88 -2.91
CA LEU A 228 -0.73 18.56 -4.27
C LEU A 228 -1.48 19.69 -4.98
N VAL A 229 -2.19 20.56 -4.24
CA VAL A 229 -2.85 21.74 -4.81
C VAL A 229 -1.85 22.84 -5.20
N LYS A 230 -0.78 23.02 -4.42
CA LYS A 230 0.25 24.04 -4.70
C LYS A 230 1.16 23.68 -5.88
N GLU A 231 1.21 22.41 -6.23
CA GLU A 231 2.03 21.87 -7.33
C GLU A 231 1.27 21.81 -8.68
N ASN A 232 0.07 22.38 -8.75
CA ASN A 232 -0.66 22.65 -9.99
C ASN A 232 -0.21 24.01 -10.54
#